data_e0b6a9a693866562fd4a4fade60d385c
#
_entry.id   e0b6a9a693866562fd4a4fade60d385c
#
_cell.length_a   1.000
_cell.length_b   1.000
_cell.length_c   1.000
_cell.angle_alpha   90.00
_cell.angle_beta   90.00
_cell.angle_gamma   90.00
#
_symmetry.space_group_name_H-M   'P 1'
#
loop_
_entity.id
_entity.type
_entity.pdbx_description
1 polymer ?
#
loop_
_entity_poly.entity_id
_entity_poly.type
_entity_poly.pdbx_seq_one_letter_code
_entity_poly.pdbx_strand_id
1 'polypeptide(L)'
;MRHFHTCHLRWKYTKLPFKNFRKIGQIRKTTFHGGFGNRTNLIEDEPGFAYRGFYHDVTRGKVPKVETIKALIDTMAYYKMNSLQLYIEHTFPFKELGNHIEKTGYLTPEEIKELDDYCYENFIEFIPSIATFGHLYELLEREEYRELREIEDFEENQIFWRERMAHHTIDPTNEKSIGVIKSLLDQFMPLFRTDKFNICCDETFDLKNGKHKDQDTGRLYIDFVKKIIAHLESKGKKVMMWADILLQHPETIKELPGDVEFLNWKYSAEPAEDQFATFGNLDCVQIVCPGTSSWSRLVEGIHVGSKNILKLGEYGYKYHAKGMLNTNWGDYGNPCSLELAMHGLVLGASKSWNAETDRDEYFTESINYLLYKNDEAVTYLTLLDEAHSKLSWNMLSYCYSNCIYEKKFEIKYPAKEDVLSVQSNCKGIMKNLINVQWECDEYQLCLCEAGTTTI
;
A
#
# COMPACT_ATOMS: atom_id res chain seq x y z
N MET A 1 -20.91 -33.34 -16.90
CA MET A 1 -21.44 -32.27 -17.78
C MET A 1 -22.50 -31.52 -17.00
N ARG A 2 -22.16 -30.39 -16.38
CA ARG A 2 -23.14 -29.45 -15.82
C ARG A 2 -22.85 -28.11 -16.50
N HIS A 3 -23.75 -27.67 -17.34
CA HIS A 3 -23.71 -26.37 -17.99
C HIS A 3 -24.05 -25.29 -16.95
N PHE A 4 -23.10 -24.48 -16.58
CA PHE A 4 -23.36 -23.20 -15.96
C PHE A 4 -23.67 -22.17 -17.04
N HIS A 5 -24.91 -21.70 -17.09
CA HIS A 5 -25.30 -20.59 -17.93
C HIS A 5 -24.79 -19.28 -17.28
N THR A 6 -23.88 -18.61 -17.95
CA THR A 6 -23.41 -17.26 -17.63
C THR A 6 -24.56 -16.28 -17.69
N CYS A 7 -24.97 -15.75 -16.57
CA CYS A 7 -25.94 -14.68 -16.49
C CYS A 7 -25.22 -13.34 -16.68
N HIS A 8 -25.30 -12.78 -17.89
CA HIS A 8 -24.79 -11.44 -18.20
C HIS A 8 -25.73 -10.40 -17.60
N LEU A 9 -25.45 -9.91 -16.40
CA LEU A 9 -26.12 -8.75 -15.83
C LEU A 9 -25.49 -7.46 -16.41
N ARG A 10 -26.10 -6.91 -17.46
CA ARG A 10 -25.85 -5.55 -17.93
C ARG A 10 -26.42 -4.57 -16.90
N TRP A 11 -25.59 -4.03 -16.02
CA TRP A 11 -25.97 -2.91 -15.18
C TRP A 11 -26.08 -1.64 -16.02
N LYS A 12 -27.29 -1.23 -16.39
CA LYS A 12 -27.53 0.18 -16.78
C LYS A 12 -27.49 0.99 -15.50
N TYR A 13 -26.59 1.96 -15.44
CA TYR A 13 -26.55 3.00 -14.41
C TYR A 13 -27.91 3.73 -14.39
N THR A 14 -28.81 3.34 -13.53
CA THR A 14 -29.83 4.23 -13.00
C THR A 14 -29.30 4.71 -11.67
N LYS A 15 -29.12 6.01 -11.52
CA LYS A 15 -28.86 6.67 -10.23
C LYS A 15 -30.02 6.33 -9.28
N LEU A 16 -29.91 5.23 -8.56
CA LEU A 16 -30.77 4.96 -7.42
C LEU A 16 -30.29 5.85 -6.27
N PRO A 17 -31.18 6.50 -5.54
CA PRO A 17 -30.78 7.35 -4.43
C PRO A 17 -30.21 6.50 -3.30
N PHE A 18 -28.89 6.56 -3.11
CA PHE A 18 -28.08 5.80 -2.16
C PHE A 18 -28.43 6.02 -0.68
N LYS A 19 -29.47 6.79 -0.35
CA LYS A 19 -29.87 7.08 1.03
C LYS A 19 -30.28 5.86 1.88
N ASN A 20 -30.50 4.70 1.29
CA ASN A 20 -30.92 3.49 2.01
C ASN A 20 -29.80 2.47 2.27
N PHE A 21 -28.58 2.71 1.84
CA PHE A 21 -27.47 1.76 1.95
C PHE A 21 -26.67 1.85 3.25
N ARG A 22 -26.98 2.77 4.18
CA ARG A 22 -26.37 2.80 5.54
C ARG A 22 -26.46 1.48 6.31
N LYS A 23 -27.30 0.54 5.87
CA LYS A 23 -27.42 -0.80 6.46
C LYS A 23 -26.57 -1.88 5.79
N ILE A 24 -25.98 -1.64 4.60
CA ILE A 24 -25.30 -2.70 3.84
C ILE A 24 -23.92 -3.04 4.43
N GLY A 25 -23.22 -2.11 5.07
CA GLY A 25 -21.99 -2.41 5.83
C GLY A 25 -22.20 -3.35 7.03
N GLN A 26 -23.47 -3.55 7.45
CA GLN A 26 -23.88 -4.47 8.50
C GLN A 26 -24.66 -5.69 7.99
N ILE A 27 -25.00 -5.75 6.70
CA ILE A 27 -25.71 -6.90 6.13
C ILE A 27 -24.66 -7.97 5.82
N ARG A 28 -24.51 -8.92 6.71
CA ARG A 28 -23.66 -10.10 6.52
C ARG A 28 -24.17 -11.04 5.43
N LYS A 29 -25.40 -10.83 4.96
CA LYS A 29 -26.04 -11.68 3.95
C LYS A 29 -27.04 -10.85 3.15
N THR A 30 -26.84 -10.74 1.83
CA THR A 30 -27.74 -10.02 0.94
C THR A 30 -28.45 -11.02 0.05
N THR A 31 -29.77 -11.06 0.16
CA THR A 31 -30.63 -11.92 -0.68
C THR A 31 -31.27 -11.03 -1.75
N PHE A 32 -30.99 -11.30 -3.02
CA PHE A 32 -31.65 -10.66 -4.14
C PHE A 32 -32.69 -11.60 -4.76
N HIS A 33 -33.92 -11.14 -4.87
CA HIS A 33 -34.96 -11.80 -5.66
C HIS A 33 -35.07 -11.08 -6.99
N GLY A 34 -34.51 -11.65 -8.04
CA GLY A 34 -34.62 -11.17 -9.42
C GLY A 34 -35.26 -12.24 -10.30
N GLY A 35 -36.30 -11.88 -11.03
CA GLY A 35 -37.00 -12.79 -11.96
C GLY A 35 -36.75 -12.40 -13.42
N PHE A 36 -36.21 -13.32 -14.21
CA PHE A 36 -36.39 -13.36 -15.65
C PHE A 36 -37.12 -14.65 -15.98
N GLY A 37 -38.39 -14.52 -16.29
CA GLY A 37 -39.30 -15.68 -16.48
C GLY A 37 -39.66 -16.34 -15.11
N ASN A 38 -40.32 -17.48 -15.13
CA ASN A 38 -40.83 -18.19 -13.95
C ASN A 38 -39.75 -18.82 -13.02
N ARG A 39 -38.51 -18.30 -12.99
CA ARG A 39 -37.43 -18.80 -12.12
C ARG A 39 -36.95 -17.71 -11.22
N THR A 40 -37.09 -17.87 -9.93
CA THR A 40 -36.51 -17.02 -8.88
C THR A 40 -35.11 -17.56 -8.57
N ASN A 41 -34.07 -16.73 -8.77
CA ASN A 41 -32.72 -17.06 -8.33
C ASN A 41 -32.46 -16.41 -6.98
N LEU A 42 -32.03 -17.21 -6.01
CA LEU A 42 -31.54 -16.73 -4.72
C LEU A 42 -30.01 -16.58 -4.85
N ILE A 43 -29.51 -15.37 -4.61
CA ILE A 43 -28.08 -15.11 -4.53
C ILE A 43 -27.77 -14.76 -3.08
N GLU A 44 -26.91 -15.54 -2.44
CA GLU A 44 -26.37 -15.28 -1.11
C GLU A 44 -24.89 -14.93 -1.29
N ASP A 45 -24.49 -13.74 -0.84
CA ASP A 45 -23.13 -13.22 -1.01
C ASP A 45 -22.74 -12.39 0.20
N GLU A 46 -21.58 -12.70 0.80
CA GLU A 46 -21.03 -11.97 1.95
C GLU A 46 -19.51 -11.91 1.86
N PRO A 47 -18.87 -10.83 2.39
CA PRO A 47 -17.43 -10.73 2.38
C PRO A 47 -16.78 -11.72 3.33
N GLY A 48 -15.69 -12.35 2.88
CA GLY A 48 -14.86 -13.22 3.71
C GLY A 48 -14.11 -12.46 4.80
N PHE A 49 -13.63 -11.25 4.51
CA PHE A 49 -13.02 -10.35 5.48
C PHE A 49 -13.91 -9.14 5.77
N ALA A 50 -14.04 -8.79 7.05
CA ALA A 50 -14.74 -7.58 7.47
C ALA A 50 -14.00 -6.30 7.06
N TYR A 51 -12.65 -6.29 7.16
CA TYR A 51 -11.77 -5.20 6.75
C TYR A 51 -11.13 -5.53 5.39
N ARG A 52 -11.34 -4.67 4.40
CA ARG A 52 -10.87 -4.83 3.01
C ARG A 52 -10.28 -3.52 2.55
N GLY A 53 -8.99 -3.33 2.86
CA GLY A 53 -8.33 -2.04 2.70
C GLY A 53 -7.37 -1.98 1.52
N PHE A 54 -7.09 -0.74 1.11
CA PHE A 54 -5.98 -0.39 0.23
C PHE A 54 -5.10 0.66 0.89
N TYR A 55 -3.80 0.45 0.83
CA TYR A 55 -2.77 1.32 1.37
C TYR A 55 -1.94 1.89 0.22
N HIS A 56 -1.94 3.20 0.06
CA HIS A 56 -1.24 3.85 -1.04
C HIS A 56 -0.18 4.82 -0.53
N ASP A 57 1.05 4.63 -1.02
CA ASP A 57 2.17 5.50 -0.69
C ASP A 57 2.09 6.80 -1.50
N VAL A 58 1.93 7.91 -0.79
CA VAL A 58 1.89 9.27 -1.37
C VAL A 58 3.11 10.11 -0.95
N THR A 59 4.14 9.44 -0.42
CA THR A 59 5.34 10.11 0.10
C THR A 59 6.54 9.94 -0.83
N ARG A 60 6.74 8.74 -1.37
CA ARG A 60 7.98 8.36 -2.05
C ARG A 60 7.97 8.73 -3.53
N GLY A 61 8.03 10.04 -3.84
CA GLY A 61 8.24 10.59 -5.18
C GLY A 61 6.99 11.05 -5.92
N LYS A 62 5.79 10.68 -5.51
CA LYS A 62 4.54 11.16 -6.10
C LYS A 62 3.51 11.49 -5.04
N VAL A 63 2.96 12.70 -5.10
CA VAL A 63 1.72 13.06 -4.40
C VAL A 63 0.63 13.17 -5.45
N PRO A 64 -0.34 12.25 -5.47
CA PRO A 64 -1.42 12.27 -6.45
C PRO A 64 -2.31 13.51 -6.26
N LYS A 65 -2.90 14.00 -7.34
CA LYS A 65 -3.96 15.02 -7.28
C LYS A 65 -5.20 14.43 -6.61
N VAL A 66 -6.02 15.31 -6.02
CA VAL A 66 -7.27 14.90 -5.37
C VAL A 66 -8.18 14.11 -6.33
N GLU A 67 -8.27 14.52 -7.58
CA GLU A 67 -9.07 13.82 -8.60
C GLU A 67 -8.58 12.40 -8.85
N THR A 68 -7.26 12.18 -8.84
CA THR A 68 -6.67 10.83 -8.98
C THR A 68 -7.02 9.95 -7.78
N ILE A 69 -6.96 10.50 -6.56
CA ILE A 69 -7.33 9.77 -5.35
C ILE A 69 -8.85 9.49 -5.35
N LYS A 70 -9.68 10.40 -5.82
CA LYS A 70 -11.14 10.17 -5.98
C LYS A 70 -11.43 9.05 -6.99
N ALA A 71 -10.72 9.01 -8.12
CA ALA A 71 -10.84 7.91 -9.08
C ALA A 71 -10.43 6.55 -8.47
N LEU A 72 -9.39 6.55 -7.62
CA LEU A 72 -9.02 5.37 -6.83
C LEU A 72 -10.15 4.97 -5.87
N ILE A 73 -10.75 5.91 -5.15
CA ILE A 73 -11.87 5.67 -4.24
C ILE A 73 -13.08 5.08 -4.99
N ASP A 74 -13.41 5.61 -6.18
CA ASP A 74 -14.48 5.07 -7.04
C ASP A 74 -14.20 3.62 -7.45
N THR A 75 -12.95 3.32 -7.82
CA THR A 75 -12.51 1.97 -8.15
C THR A 75 -12.62 1.04 -6.95
N MET A 76 -12.15 1.48 -5.78
CA MET A 76 -12.25 0.73 -4.53
C MET A 76 -13.72 0.44 -4.16
N ALA A 77 -14.60 1.43 -4.26
CA ALA A 77 -16.02 1.27 -4.00
C ALA A 77 -16.68 0.28 -4.98
N TYR A 78 -16.32 0.36 -6.28
CA TYR A 78 -16.80 -0.57 -7.31
C TYR A 78 -16.43 -2.01 -6.98
N TYR A 79 -15.20 -2.26 -6.52
CA TYR A 79 -14.72 -3.59 -6.12
C TYR A 79 -14.97 -3.93 -4.64
N LYS A 80 -15.88 -3.20 -3.96
CA LYS A 80 -16.37 -3.48 -2.60
C LYS A 80 -15.28 -3.43 -1.52
N MET A 81 -14.22 -2.67 -1.72
CA MET A 81 -13.27 -2.33 -0.65
C MET A 81 -13.89 -1.30 0.28
N ASN A 82 -13.51 -1.27 1.56
CA ASN A 82 -14.15 -0.43 2.57
C ASN A 82 -13.18 0.36 3.46
N SER A 83 -11.89 0.37 3.13
CA SER A 83 -10.92 1.17 3.87
C SER A 83 -9.80 1.67 2.98
N LEU A 84 -9.44 2.94 3.12
CA LEU A 84 -8.30 3.58 2.46
C LEU A 84 -7.34 4.13 3.51
N GLN A 85 -6.04 3.93 3.29
CA GLN A 85 -4.98 4.62 4.00
C GLN A 85 -4.00 5.21 3.00
N LEU A 86 -3.57 6.45 3.24
CA LEU A 86 -2.48 7.09 2.51
C LEU A 86 -1.27 7.16 3.43
N TYR A 87 -0.13 6.62 2.98
CA TYR A 87 1.10 6.66 3.74
C TYR A 87 1.78 8.02 3.63
N ILE A 88 2.02 8.65 4.77
CA ILE A 88 2.60 9.97 4.87
C ILE A 88 3.80 9.96 5.83
N GLU A 89 4.93 10.48 5.37
CA GLU A 89 6.09 10.84 6.18
C GLU A 89 6.17 12.37 6.30
N HIS A 90 6.25 13.05 5.17
CA HIS A 90 6.49 14.50 5.08
C HIS A 90 5.55 15.21 4.08
N THR A 91 4.66 14.50 3.41
CA THR A 91 3.77 15.03 2.37
C THR A 91 2.46 15.61 2.93
N PHE A 92 2.56 16.22 4.10
CA PHE A 92 1.53 17.02 4.76
C PHE A 92 2.21 18.23 5.43
N PRO A 93 1.59 19.44 5.47
CA PRO A 93 2.24 20.65 5.96
C PRO A 93 2.30 20.71 7.48
N PHE A 94 3.00 19.76 8.09
CA PHE A 94 3.32 19.79 9.51
C PHE A 94 4.16 21.02 9.83
N LYS A 95 3.84 21.72 10.92
CA LYS A 95 4.59 22.91 11.34
C LYS A 95 6.07 22.61 11.59
N GLU A 96 6.39 21.38 11.98
CA GLU A 96 7.75 20.89 12.22
C GLU A 96 8.59 20.84 10.94
N LEU A 97 7.96 20.73 9.76
CA LEU A 97 8.65 20.76 8.48
C LEU A 97 8.92 22.17 7.97
N GLY A 98 8.19 23.19 8.47
CA GLY A 98 8.37 24.58 8.06
C GLY A 98 8.33 24.75 6.55
N ASN A 99 9.18 25.62 6.01
CA ASN A 99 9.22 25.90 4.55
C ASN A 99 9.84 24.76 3.71
N HIS A 100 10.32 23.69 4.33
CA HIS A 100 10.86 22.54 3.60
C HIS A 100 9.79 21.86 2.74
N ILE A 101 8.55 21.86 3.22
CA ILE A 101 7.39 21.28 2.54
C ILE A 101 7.14 21.87 1.14
N GLU A 102 7.51 23.13 0.89
CA GLU A 102 7.33 23.80 -0.39
C GLU A 102 8.16 23.16 -1.53
N LYS A 103 9.20 22.41 -1.19
CA LYS A 103 10.06 21.71 -2.15
C LYS A 103 9.54 20.32 -2.54
N THR A 104 8.59 19.79 -1.79
CA THR A 104 7.99 18.49 -2.01
C THR A 104 6.50 18.68 -2.34
N GLY A 105 5.87 17.82 -3.08
CA GLY A 105 4.42 17.84 -3.17
C GLY A 105 3.79 17.47 -1.81
N TYR A 106 2.60 17.97 -1.49
CA TYR A 106 1.88 17.61 -0.27
C TYR A 106 0.37 17.71 -0.46
N LEU A 107 -0.38 17.08 0.41
CA LEU A 107 -1.84 17.22 0.52
C LEU A 107 -2.15 18.26 1.62
N THR A 108 -2.96 19.25 1.29
CA THR A 108 -3.40 20.27 2.25
C THR A 108 -4.42 19.71 3.24
N PRO A 109 -4.63 20.36 4.41
CA PRO A 109 -5.69 19.99 5.34
C PRO A 109 -7.09 20.00 4.69
N GLU A 110 -7.34 20.93 3.78
CA GLU A 110 -8.60 21.05 3.03
C GLU A 110 -8.80 19.87 2.10
N GLU A 111 -7.76 19.48 1.34
CA GLU A 111 -7.77 18.31 0.46
C GLU A 111 -7.98 17.00 1.23
N ILE A 112 -7.34 16.83 2.39
CA ILE A 112 -7.55 15.65 3.26
C ILE A 112 -9.01 15.59 3.72
N LYS A 113 -9.62 16.70 4.15
CA LYS A 113 -11.04 16.74 4.53
C LYS A 113 -11.98 16.44 3.36
N GLU A 114 -11.67 16.98 2.19
CA GLU A 114 -12.42 16.69 0.96
C GLU A 114 -12.37 15.18 0.62
N LEU A 115 -11.22 14.56 0.78
CA LEU A 115 -11.05 13.11 0.57
C LEU A 115 -11.78 12.29 1.65
N ASP A 116 -11.78 12.75 2.91
CA ASP A 116 -12.52 12.10 4.00
C ASP A 116 -14.04 12.14 3.77
N ASP A 117 -14.56 13.30 3.29
CA ASP A 117 -15.95 13.45 2.87
C ASP A 117 -16.29 12.51 1.72
N TYR A 118 -15.43 12.44 0.69
CA TYR A 118 -15.63 11.62 -0.48
C TYR A 118 -15.59 10.11 -0.15
N CYS A 119 -14.65 9.69 0.70
CA CYS A 119 -14.59 8.32 1.21
C CYS A 119 -15.87 7.95 1.96
N TYR A 120 -16.34 8.84 2.86
CA TYR A 120 -17.57 8.63 3.62
C TYR A 120 -18.80 8.45 2.73
N GLU A 121 -18.93 9.24 1.68
CA GLU A 121 -20.02 9.13 0.69
C GLU A 121 -19.97 7.82 -0.09
N ASN A 122 -18.77 7.24 -0.26
CA ASN A 122 -18.54 5.98 -0.95
C ASN A 122 -18.45 4.76 0.01
N PHE A 123 -18.81 4.92 1.29
CA PHE A 123 -18.75 3.85 2.32
C PHE A 123 -17.35 3.29 2.55
N ILE A 124 -16.34 4.11 2.38
CA ILE A 124 -14.94 3.79 2.64
C ILE A 124 -14.50 4.54 3.89
N GLU A 125 -13.94 3.83 4.85
CA GLU A 125 -13.31 4.43 6.03
C GLU A 125 -11.93 4.97 5.63
N PHE A 126 -11.72 6.27 5.72
CA PHE A 126 -10.43 6.89 5.48
C PHE A 126 -9.64 6.98 6.79
N ILE A 127 -8.59 6.18 6.92
CA ILE A 127 -7.82 6.05 8.14
C ILE A 127 -6.51 6.81 8.00
N PRO A 128 -6.19 7.76 8.90
CA PRO A 128 -4.91 8.45 8.90
C PRO A 128 -3.75 7.49 9.15
N SER A 129 -2.66 7.68 8.40
CA SER A 129 -1.44 6.90 8.54
C SER A 129 -0.23 7.81 8.37
N ILE A 130 0.59 7.95 9.43
CA ILE A 130 1.83 8.72 9.40
C ILE A 130 2.97 7.96 10.09
N ALA A 131 4.18 8.13 9.57
CA ALA A 131 5.39 7.65 10.23
C ALA A 131 5.59 8.38 11.57
N THR A 132 5.84 7.61 12.65
CA THR A 132 5.97 8.17 14.00
C THR A 132 7.21 7.70 14.76
N PHE A 133 7.96 6.74 14.23
CA PHE A 133 9.16 6.23 14.89
C PHE A 133 10.33 6.04 13.91
N GLY A 134 10.18 5.15 12.90
CA GLY A 134 11.06 5.08 11.74
C GLY A 134 10.60 6.03 10.63
N HIS A 135 11.33 6.08 9.52
CA HIS A 135 10.99 6.84 8.30
C HIS A 135 10.81 8.36 8.49
N LEU A 136 11.51 8.95 9.44
CA LEU A 136 11.42 10.38 9.76
C LEU A 136 12.56 11.20 9.13
N TYR A 137 13.09 10.77 7.98
CA TYR A 137 14.23 11.37 7.33
C TYR A 137 14.10 12.89 7.18
N GLU A 138 13.05 13.37 6.49
CA GLU A 138 12.87 14.79 6.16
C GLU A 138 12.68 15.67 7.43
N LEU A 139 12.14 15.11 8.50
CA LEU A 139 12.03 15.77 9.79
C LEU A 139 13.40 15.84 10.48
N LEU A 140 14.11 14.71 10.56
CA LEU A 140 15.36 14.58 11.29
C LEU A 140 16.56 15.21 10.55
N GLU A 141 16.45 15.50 9.25
CA GLU A 141 17.43 16.27 8.49
C GLU A 141 17.54 17.73 8.95
N ARG A 142 16.47 18.25 9.55
CA ARG A 142 16.43 19.63 10.00
C ARG A 142 17.33 19.84 11.23
N GLU A 143 18.04 20.96 11.25
CA GLU A 143 18.98 21.30 12.34
C GLU A 143 18.30 21.34 13.70
N GLU A 144 17.02 21.79 13.76
CA GLU A 144 16.25 21.88 14.99
C GLU A 144 15.94 20.53 15.64
N TYR A 145 16.02 19.43 14.85
CA TYR A 145 15.72 18.07 15.29
C TYR A 145 16.92 17.13 15.22
N ARG A 146 18.11 17.63 14.89
CA ARG A 146 19.34 16.84 14.75
C ARG A 146 19.66 16.03 16.00
N GLU A 147 19.45 16.61 17.18
CA GLU A 147 19.69 15.95 18.47
C GLU A 147 18.76 14.73 18.70
N LEU A 148 17.62 14.66 17.96
CA LEU A 148 16.64 13.60 18.07
C LEU A 148 16.94 12.40 17.15
N ARG A 149 18.00 12.41 16.37
CA ARG A 149 18.43 11.29 15.54
C ARG A 149 18.96 10.15 16.39
N GLU A 150 18.57 8.93 16.04
CA GLU A 150 19.19 7.73 16.62
C GLU A 150 20.61 7.52 16.09
N ILE A 151 20.87 7.84 14.82
CA ILE A 151 22.19 7.82 14.19
C ILE A 151 22.72 9.25 14.10
N GLU A 152 23.84 9.53 14.78
CA GLU A 152 24.45 10.87 14.86
C GLU A 152 25.24 11.23 13.60
N ASP A 153 26.07 10.31 13.12
CA ASP A 153 26.98 10.49 11.98
C ASP A 153 26.28 10.16 10.68
N PHE A 154 25.43 11.04 10.24
CA PHE A 154 24.78 10.95 8.95
C PHE A 154 25.53 11.78 7.92
N GLU A 155 26.00 11.16 6.83
CA GLU A 155 26.61 11.88 5.73
C GLU A 155 25.57 12.74 5.01
N GLU A 156 25.57 14.05 5.25
CA GLU A 156 24.62 15.04 4.68
C GLU A 156 24.63 15.13 3.15
N ASN A 157 25.54 14.43 2.46
CA ASN A 157 25.75 14.49 1.02
C ASN A 157 25.10 13.35 0.24
N GLN A 158 24.08 12.74 0.76
CA GLN A 158 23.42 11.65 0.05
C GLN A 158 22.38 12.21 -0.92
N ILE A 159 22.78 12.37 -2.16
CA ILE A 159 22.00 12.99 -3.24
C ILE A 159 20.96 12.01 -3.79
N PHE A 160 21.12 10.71 -3.50
CA PHE A 160 20.28 9.68 -4.05
C PHE A 160 19.12 9.35 -3.11
N TRP A 161 17.89 9.48 -3.59
CA TRP A 161 16.68 9.31 -2.79
C TRP A 161 16.53 7.93 -2.12
N ARG A 162 17.27 6.88 -2.53
CA ARG A 162 17.36 5.63 -1.77
C ARG A 162 17.86 5.86 -0.35
N GLU A 163 18.79 6.76 -0.19
CA GLU A 163 19.39 7.08 1.10
C GLU A 163 18.44 7.92 1.96
N ARG A 164 17.52 8.67 1.30
CA ARG A 164 16.37 9.30 1.96
C ARG A 164 15.35 8.28 2.48
N MET A 165 15.35 7.08 1.93
CA MET A 165 14.58 5.96 2.46
C MET A 165 15.33 5.18 3.54
N ALA A 166 16.57 5.58 3.87
CA ALA A 166 17.23 5.06 5.04
C ALA A 166 16.34 5.31 6.26
N HIS A 167 16.26 4.32 7.09
CA HIS A 167 15.31 4.22 8.20
C HIS A 167 15.71 5.16 9.33
N HIS A 168 15.48 6.45 9.15
CA HIS A 168 15.79 7.45 10.15
C HIS A 168 14.83 7.33 11.32
N THR A 169 15.31 6.68 12.34
CA THR A 169 14.60 6.44 13.59
C THR A 169 14.85 7.62 14.55
N ILE A 170 13.80 8.09 15.17
CA ILE A 170 13.88 9.10 16.22
C ILE A 170 14.35 8.47 17.53
N ASP A 171 15.19 9.15 18.30
CA ASP A 171 15.70 8.72 19.61
C ASP A 171 14.54 8.54 20.62
N PRO A 172 14.20 7.31 21.04
CA PRO A 172 13.05 7.04 21.91
C PRO A 172 13.26 7.48 23.35
N THR A 173 14.51 7.79 23.75
CA THR A 173 14.87 8.17 25.11
C THR A 173 14.82 9.67 25.35
N ASN A 174 14.86 10.46 24.27
CA ASN A 174 14.78 11.90 24.36
C ASN A 174 13.31 12.35 24.56
N GLU A 175 13.03 13.06 25.65
CA GLU A 175 11.67 13.53 25.95
C GLU A 175 11.11 14.53 24.91
N LYS A 176 11.96 15.19 24.13
CA LYS A 176 11.50 16.02 23.01
C LYS A 176 10.93 15.17 21.87
N SER A 177 11.46 13.96 21.66
CA SER A 177 11.00 13.06 20.59
C SER A 177 9.49 12.78 20.69
N ILE A 178 9.04 12.35 21.87
CA ILE A 178 7.61 12.09 22.06
C ILE A 178 6.77 13.36 21.95
N GLY A 179 7.32 14.53 22.34
CA GLY A 179 6.67 15.84 22.18
C GLY A 179 6.44 16.19 20.71
N VAL A 180 7.45 15.96 19.85
CA VAL A 180 7.35 16.18 18.39
C VAL A 180 6.30 15.24 17.79
N ILE A 181 6.38 13.94 18.09
CA ILE A 181 5.42 12.95 17.54
C ILE A 181 3.98 13.30 17.94
N LYS A 182 3.72 13.62 19.22
CA LYS A 182 2.39 14.07 19.66
C LYS A 182 1.91 15.31 18.89
N SER A 183 2.80 16.23 18.57
CA SER A 183 2.47 17.41 17.77
C SER A 183 2.05 17.06 16.35
N LEU A 184 2.75 16.11 15.68
CA LEU A 184 2.34 15.63 14.34
C LEU A 184 0.96 14.98 14.40
N LEU A 185 0.73 14.10 15.38
CA LEU A 185 -0.54 13.42 15.59
C LEU A 185 -1.70 14.41 15.81
N ASP A 186 -1.51 15.40 16.69
CA ASP A 186 -2.52 16.40 17.04
C ASP A 186 -2.89 17.34 15.87
N GLN A 187 -1.97 17.54 14.90
CA GLN A 187 -2.24 18.29 13.68
C GLN A 187 -3.02 17.49 12.64
N PHE A 188 -2.77 16.18 12.53
CA PHE A 188 -3.31 15.34 11.47
C PHE A 188 -4.64 14.68 11.84
N MET A 189 -4.73 14.13 13.06
CA MET A 189 -5.88 13.40 13.57
C MET A 189 -7.25 14.11 13.42
N PRO A 190 -7.37 15.44 13.64
CA PRO A 190 -8.67 16.11 13.57
C PRO A 190 -9.28 16.22 12.16
N LEU A 191 -8.52 15.84 11.12
CA LEU A 191 -8.95 15.92 9.73
C LEU A 191 -9.83 14.73 9.32
N PHE A 192 -9.91 13.68 10.14
CA PHE A 192 -10.55 12.41 9.84
C PHE A 192 -11.70 12.10 10.79
N ARG A 193 -12.78 11.52 10.26
CA ARG A 193 -13.96 11.07 11.02
C ARG A 193 -13.74 9.79 11.81
N THR A 194 -12.83 8.94 11.33
CA THR A 194 -12.58 7.62 11.93
C THR A 194 -12.05 7.70 13.36
N ASP A 195 -12.37 6.70 14.17
CA ASP A 195 -11.77 6.52 15.49
C ASP A 195 -10.43 5.76 15.45
N LYS A 196 -9.93 5.40 14.26
CA LYS A 196 -8.66 4.69 14.08
C LYS A 196 -7.53 5.62 13.68
N PHE A 197 -6.31 5.20 13.98
CA PHE A 197 -5.08 5.86 13.56
C PHE A 197 -3.96 4.85 13.38
N ASN A 198 -3.31 4.83 12.20
CA ASN A 198 -2.14 4.02 11.94
C ASN A 198 -0.88 4.84 12.24
N ILE A 199 -0.15 4.42 13.27
CA ILE A 199 1.09 5.07 13.74
C ILE A 199 2.34 4.56 13.01
N CYS A 200 2.22 3.63 12.08
CA CYS A 200 3.32 2.95 11.41
C CYS A 200 4.26 2.24 12.40
N CYS A 201 5.34 2.86 12.84
CA CYS A 201 6.34 2.33 13.77
C CYS A 201 7.14 1.13 13.23
N ASP A 202 7.20 0.97 11.90
CA ASP A 202 7.96 -0.06 11.22
C ASP A 202 9.44 0.31 11.09
N GLU A 203 10.24 -0.73 10.82
CA GLU A 203 11.63 -0.66 10.34
C GLU A 203 12.57 0.26 11.16
N THR A 204 12.42 0.27 12.50
CA THR A 204 13.27 1.05 13.41
C THR A 204 14.67 0.44 13.58
N PHE A 205 15.30 0.03 12.47
CA PHE A 205 16.58 -0.70 12.46
C PHE A 205 17.76 0.10 12.99
N ASP A 206 17.66 1.44 12.98
CA ASP A 206 18.70 2.33 13.51
C ASP A 206 18.96 2.11 14.99
N LEU A 207 17.95 1.66 15.78
CA LEU A 207 18.12 1.32 17.20
C LEU A 207 19.23 0.28 17.43
N LYS A 208 19.47 -0.61 16.47
CA LYS A 208 20.53 -1.61 16.55
C LYS A 208 21.89 -1.13 16.06
N ASN A 209 21.94 0.07 15.47
CA ASN A 209 23.14 0.62 14.83
C ASN A 209 23.53 2.00 15.36
N GLY A 210 22.64 2.68 16.10
CA GLY A 210 22.78 4.03 16.59
C GLY A 210 23.24 4.16 18.04
N LYS A 211 22.79 5.19 18.72
CA LYS A 211 23.13 5.55 20.12
C LYS A 211 22.83 4.43 21.11
N HIS A 212 21.79 3.66 20.84
CA HIS A 212 21.26 2.66 21.78
C HIS A 212 21.57 1.21 21.36
N LYS A 213 22.51 0.99 20.42
CA LYS A 213 22.82 -0.35 19.86
C LYS A 213 23.21 -1.40 20.90
N ASP A 214 23.76 -0.98 22.04
CA ASP A 214 24.21 -1.86 23.12
C ASP A 214 23.16 -2.02 24.24
N GLN A 215 21.95 -1.49 24.05
CA GLN A 215 20.83 -1.57 24.99
C GLN A 215 19.79 -2.61 24.52
N ASP A 216 18.79 -2.86 25.37
CA ASP A 216 17.62 -3.65 25.00
C ASP A 216 16.71 -2.83 24.05
N THR A 217 16.97 -2.98 22.74
CA THR A 217 16.27 -2.21 21.71
C THR A 217 14.77 -2.59 21.61
N GLY A 218 14.43 -3.82 21.99
CA GLY A 218 13.02 -4.25 22.09
C GLY A 218 12.30 -3.51 23.20
N ARG A 219 12.94 -3.35 24.35
CA ARG A 219 12.39 -2.59 25.49
C ARG A 219 12.23 -1.12 25.14
N LEU A 220 13.24 -0.50 24.51
CA LEU A 220 13.18 0.89 24.07
C LEU A 220 12.03 1.11 23.08
N TYR A 221 11.89 0.19 22.13
CA TYR A 221 10.81 0.25 21.14
C TYR A 221 9.44 0.23 21.80
N ILE A 222 9.18 -0.78 22.64
CA ILE A 222 7.85 -0.94 23.24
C ILE A 222 7.49 0.19 24.19
N ASP A 223 8.46 0.71 24.95
CA ASP A 223 8.21 1.83 25.86
C ASP A 223 7.89 3.13 25.13
N PHE A 224 8.51 3.37 23.97
CA PHE A 224 8.18 4.53 23.14
C PHE A 224 6.82 4.39 22.47
N VAL A 225 6.52 3.23 21.89
CA VAL A 225 5.21 2.91 21.27
C VAL A 225 4.08 3.08 22.29
N LYS A 226 4.25 2.61 23.53
CA LYS A 226 3.26 2.81 24.60
C LYS A 226 2.94 4.28 24.87
N LYS A 227 3.94 5.17 24.79
CA LYS A 227 3.73 6.63 24.97
C LYS A 227 2.88 7.22 23.83
N ILE A 228 3.07 6.71 22.59
CA ILE A 228 2.28 7.13 21.42
C ILE A 228 0.84 6.61 21.54
N ILE A 229 0.67 5.32 21.86
CA ILE A 229 -0.64 4.70 22.06
C ILE A 229 -1.44 5.43 23.13
N ALA A 230 -0.85 5.63 24.31
CA ALA A 230 -1.52 6.33 25.42
C ALA A 230 -1.99 7.75 25.05
N HIS A 231 -1.22 8.45 24.19
CA HIS A 231 -1.65 9.76 23.67
C HIS A 231 -2.89 9.65 22.81
N LEU A 232 -2.91 8.72 21.85
CA LEU A 232 -4.05 8.50 20.95
C LEU A 232 -5.30 8.00 21.68
N GLU A 233 -5.14 7.05 22.61
CA GLU A 233 -6.24 6.57 23.45
C GLU A 233 -6.85 7.70 24.29
N SER A 234 -6.02 8.63 24.82
CA SER A 234 -6.51 9.83 25.53
C SER A 234 -7.38 10.75 24.67
N LYS A 235 -7.28 10.60 23.34
CA LYS A 235 -8.08 11.30 22.32
C LYS A 235 -9.23 10.44 21.77
N GLY A 236 -9.45 9.25 22.33
CA GLY A 236 -10.48 8.31 21.91
C GLY A 236 -10.18 7.58 20.60
N LYS A 237 -8.90 7.50 20.20
CA LYS A 237 -8.47 6.81 18.98
C LYS A 237 -8.01 5.39 19.28
N LYS A 238 -8.32 4.45 18.38
CA LYS A 238 -7.81 3.08 18.33
C LYS A 238 -6.58 3.04 17.44
N VAL A 239 -5.59 2.27 17.83
CA VAL A 239 -4.30 2.26 17.17
C VAL A 239 -4.16 1.09 16.22
N MET A 240 -3.62 1.38 15.03
CA MET A 240 -3.08 0.41 14.08
C MET A 240 -1.57 0.64 13.98
N MET A 241 -0.79 -0.44 13.80
CA MET A 241 0.66 -0.34 13.63
C MET A 241 1.23 -1.53 12.87
N TRP A 242 2.37 -1.34 12.20
CA TRP A 242 3.08 -2.43 11.55
C TRP A 242 3.70 -3.39 12.56
N ALA A 243 3.74 -4.67 12.21
CA ALA A 243 4.04 -5.76 13.12
C ALA A 243 5.50 -6.23 13.13
N ASP A 244 6.32 -5.78 12.18
CA ASP A 244 7.65 -6.32 11.87
C ASP A 244 8.63 -6.28 13.05
N ILE A 245 8.67 -5.20 13.82
CA ILE A 245 9.54 -5.08 14.99
C ILE A 245 9.04 -5.97 16.14
N LEU A 246 7.72 -6.02 16.35
CA LEU A 246 7.14 -6.88 17.38
C LEU A 246 7.36 -8.37 17.11
N LEU A 247 7.45 -8.78 15.84
CA LEU A 247 7.81 -10.16 15.47
C LEU A 247 9.24 -10.55 15.87
N GLN A 248 10.12 -9.56 16.06
CA GLN A 248 11.47 -9.80 16.60
C GLN A 248 11.47 -9.89 18.14
N HIS A 249 10.40 -9.38 18.80
CA HIS A 249 10.22 -9.32 20.24
C HIS A 249 8.80 -9.76 20.65
N PRO A 250 8.36 -10.98 20.28
CA PRO A 250 6.95 -11.39 20.41
C PRO A 250 6.44 -11.41 21.86
N GLU A 251 7.32 -11.53 22.83
CA GLU A 251 7.00 -11.47 24.26
C GLU A 251 6.43 -10.11 24.67
N THR A 252 6.76 -9.03 23.95
CA THR A 252 6.32 -7.66 24.24
C THR A 252 4.92 -7.36 23.72
N ILE A 253 4.38 -8.16 22.80
CA ILE A 253 3.06 -7.93 22.17
C ILE A 253 1.96 -7.84 23.25
N LYS A 254 2.02 -8.72 24.27
CA LYS A 254 1.04 -8.76 25.37
C LYS A 254 1.08 -7.54 26.31
N GLU A 255 2.09 -6.69 26.17
CA GLU A 255 2.18 -5.46 26.93
C GLU A 255 1.40 -4.30 26.30
N LEU A 256 0.97 -4.45 25.06
CA LEU A 256 0.12 -3.49 24.37
C LEU A 256 -1.35 -3.70 24.66
N PRO A 257 -2.20 -2.66 24.55
CA PRO A 257 -3.64 -2.80 24.64
C PRO A 257 -4.19 -3.87 23.69
N GLY A 258 -5.17 -4.64 24.15
CA GLY A 258 -5.69 -5.79 23.39
C GLY A 258 -6.50 -5.44 22.15
N ASP A 259 -6.85 -4.17 21.95
CA ASP A 259 -7.57 -3.66 20.78
C ASP A 259 -6.67 -3.00 19.73
N VAL A 260 -5.33 -3.03 19.92
CA VAL A 260 -4.37 -2.61 18.89
C VAL A 260 -4.49 -3.56 17.69
N GLU A 261 -4.62 -2.99 16.49
CA GLU A 261 -4.69 -3.72 15.24
C GLU A 261 -3.31 -3.82 14.59
N PHE A 262 -2.78 -5.05 14.50
CA PHE A 262 -1.44 -5.31 13.96
C PHE A 262 -1.48 -5.53 12.45
N LEU A 263 -0.76 -4.70 11.71
CA LEU A 263 -0.61 -4.77 10.27
C LEU A 263 0.58 -5.68 9.93
N ASN A 264 0.29 -6.93 9.57
CA ASN A 264 1.28 -7.98 9.42
C ASN A 264 1.63 -8.16 7.93
N TRP A 265 2.79 -7.65 7.50
CA TRP A 265 3.21 -7.57 6.12
C TRP A 265 4.33 -8.55 5.75
N LYS A 266 4.31 -9.02 4.52
CA LYS A 266 5.41 -9.72 3.84
C LYS A 266 5.18 -9.66 2.33
N TYR A 267 6.24 -9.44 1.55
CA TYR A 267 6.09 -9.14 0.11
C TYR A 267 6.73 -10.18 -0.82
N SER A 268 7.29 -11.27 -0.31
CA SER A 268 7.77 -12.37 -1.16
C SER A 268 6.60 -13.13 -1.80
N ALA A 269 6.84 -13.72 -2.96
CA ALA A 269 5.86 -14.58 -3.63
C ALA A 269 5.45 -15.79 -2.77
N GLU A 270 6.40 -16.31 -1.99
CA GLU A 270 6.21 -17.44 -1.07
C GLU A 270 6.60 -16.96 0.36
N PRO A 271 5.71 -16.26 1.06
CA PRO A 271 5.99 -15.78 2.41
C PRO A 271 5.97 -16.94 3.41
N ALA A 272 6.86 -16.90 4.40
CA ALA A 272 6.84 -17.84 5.50
C ALA A 272 5.56 -17.65 6.34
N GLU A 273 5.02 -18.74 6.83
CA GLU A 273 3.72 -18.78 7.52
C GLU A 273 3.81 -18.40 9.00
N ASP A 274 4.95 -18.63 9.62
CA ASP A 274 5.21 -18.54 11.07
C ASP A 274 4.83 -17.17 11.67
N GLN A 275 5.12 -16.08 10.96
CA GLN A 275 4.78 -14.75 11.44
C GLN A 275 3.26 -14.51 11.56
N PHE A 276 2.46 -15.10 10.67
CA PHE A 276 1.01 -14.99 10.71
C PHE A 276 0.40 -15.87 11.79
N ALA A 277 0.98 -17.06 11.98
CA ALA A 277 0.65 -17.97 13.05
C ALA A 277 0.92 -17.35 14.43
N THR A 278 1.99 -16.57 14.59
CA THR A 278 2.34 -15.93 15.86
C THR A 278 1.21 -15.05 16.37
N PHE A 279 0.67 -14.14 15.56
CA PHE A 279 -0.44 -13.26 15.95
C PHE A 279 -1.76 -14.03 16.12
N GLY A 280 -2.05 -15.00 15.26
CA GLY A 280 -3.22 -15.85 15.39
C GLY A 280 -3.23 -16.66 16.68
N ASN A 281 -2.09 -17.20 17.09
CA ASN A 281 -1.95 -17.98 18.33
C ASN A 281 -1.98 -17.11 19.60
N LEU A 282 -1.69 -15.82 19.49
CA LEU A 282 -1.76 -14.86 20.61
C LEU A 282 -3.15 -14.23 20.78
N ASP A 283 -4.12 -14.60 19.93
CA ASP A 283 -5.46 -14.01 19.90
C ASP A 283 -5.43 -12.47 19.74
N CYS A 284 -4.48 -11.99 18.95
CA CYS A 284 -4.32 -10.58 18.65
C CYS A 284 -5.11 -10.19 17.40
N VAL A 285 -5.55 -8.93 17.32
CA VAL A 285 -6.23 -8.42 16.13
C VAL A 285 -5.20 -8.20 15.03
N GLN A 286 -5.08 -9.13 14.09
CA GLN A 286 -4.19 -8.97 12.94
C GLN A 286 -4.95 -8.66 11.66
N ILE A 287 -4.30 -7.87 10.80
CA ILE A 287 -4.69 -7.60 9.41
C ILE A 287 -3.51 -8.04 8.55
N VAL A 288 -3.74 -8.92 7.59
CA VAL A 288 -2.69 -9.35 6.66
C VAL A 288 -2.47 -8.29 5.58
N CYS A 289 -1.20 -7.97 5.31
CA CYS A 289 -0.83 -6.87 4.44
C CYS A 289 0.03 -7.36 3.27
N PRO A 290 -0.57 -7.92 2.20
CA PRO A 290 0.13 -8.22 0.97
C PRO A 290 0.48 -6.93 0.20
N GLY A 291 1.28 -7.08 -0.86
CA GLY A 291 1.64 -5.96 -1.73
C GLY A 291 1.38 -6.23 -3.21
N THR A 292 1.03 -5.17 -3.94
CA THR A 292 0.89 -5.19 -5.39
C THR A 292 2.22 -5.43 -6.12
N SER A 293 3.36 -5.27 -5.42
CA SER A 293 4.70 -5.34 -6.00
C SER A 293 4.96 -4.31 -7.12
N SER A 294 4.38 -3.12 -7.01
CA SER A 294 4.54 -2.03 -7.98
C SER A 294 5.72 -1.10 -7.68
N TRP A 295 6.28 -1.15 -6.48
CA TRP A 295 7.45 -0.34 -6.08
C TRP A 295 8.74 -0.81 -6.76
N SER A 296 9.66 0.14 -6.96
CA SER A 296 10.95 -0.14 -7.62
C SER A 296 10.81 -0.72 -9.03
N ARG A 297 9.70 -0.42 -9.73
CA ARG A 297 9.34 -0.97 -11.02
C ARG A 297 8.57 0.05 -11.86
N LEU A 298 8.61 -0.10 -13.18
CA LEU A 298 7.80 0.72 -14.10
C LEU A 298 6.38 0.15 -14.28
N VAL A 299 6.22 -1.15 -14.04
CA VAL A 299 4.93 -1.85 -14.05
C VAL A 299 4.81 -2.72 -12.82
N GLU A 300 3.59 -3.03 -12.42
CA GLU A 300 3.31 -3.98 -11.34
C GLU A 300 4.03 -5.32 -11.55
N GLY A 301 4.60 -5.87 -10.49
CA GLY A 301 5.13 -7.23 -10.48
C GLY A 301 4.01 -8.27 -10.39
N ILE A 302 3.24 -8.41 -11.46
CA ILE A 302 2.02 -9.23 -11.51
C ILE A 302 2.27 -10.64 -10.96
N HIS A 303 3.39 -11.24 -11.33
CA HIS A 303 3.68 -12.62 -10.92
C HIS A 303 3.94 -12.72 -9.41
N VAL A 304 4.78 -11.85 -8.87
CA VAL A 304 5.12 -11.83 -7.45
C VAL A 304 3.94 -11.33 -6.63
N GLY A 305 3.33 -10.21 -7.03
CA GLY A 305 2.20 -9.60 -6.33
C GLY A 305 0.99 -10.52 -6.26
N SER A 306 0.63 -11.19 -7.35
CA SER A 306 -0.51 -12.11 -7.36
C SER A 306 -0.31 -13.27 -6.39
N LYS A 307 0.85 -13.93 -6.42
CA LYS A 307 1.16 -15.03 -5.48
C LYS A 307 1.14 -14.55 -4.04
N ASN A 308 1.74 -13.39 -3.78
CA ASN A 308 1.77 -12.79 -2.45
C ASN A 308 0.36 -12.50 -1.92
N ILE A 309 -0.49 -11.82 -2.72
CA ILE A 309 -1.87 -11.48 -2.35
C ILE A 309 -2.68 -12.73 -2.04
N LEU A 310 -2.61 -13.74 -2.91
CA LEU A 310 -3.35 -14.99 -2.73
C LEU A 310 -2.88 -15.70 -1.45
N LYS A 311 -1.56 -15.79 -1.25
CA LYS A 311 -0.98 -16.52 -0.12
C LYS A 311 -1.24 -15.85 1.23
N LEU A 312 -1.09 -14.53 1.31
CA LEU A 312 -1.43 -13.81 2.53
C LEU A 312 -2.95 -13.87 2.82
N GLY A 313 -3.78 -13.85 1.77
CA GLY A 313 -5.22 -14.10 1.93
C GLY A 313 -5.52 -15.45 2.57
N GLU A 314 -4.88 -16.54 2.08
CA GLU A 314 -4.99 -17.88 2.68
C GLU A 314 -4.59 -17.87 4.16
N TYR A 315 -3.44 -17.27 4.51
CA TYR A 315 -3.00 -17.16 5.89
C TYR A 315 -3.96 -16.31 6.73
N GLY A 316 -4.50 -15.21 6.16
CA GLY A 316 -5.50 -14.40 6.82
C GLY A 316 -6.75 -15.20 7.21
N TYR A 317 -7.27 -16.02 6.30
CA TYR A 317 -8.41 -16.90 6.61
C TYR A 317 -8.03 -17.98 7.62
N LYS A 318 -6.88 -18.62 7.45
CA LYS A 318 -6.39 -19.70 8.33
C LYS A 318 -6.19 -19.24 9.78
N TYR A 319 -5.68 -18.03 9.98
CA TYR A 319 -5.35 -17.47 11.29
C TYR A 319 -6.34 -16.39 11.75
N HIS A 320 -7.56 -16.42 11.23
CA HIS A 320 -8.70 -15.59 11.66
C HIS A 320 -8.37 -14.08 11.68
N ALA A 321 -7.58 -13.60 10.71
CA ALA A 321 -7.31 -12.18 10.58
C ALA A 321 -8.61 -11.38 10.42
N LYS A 322 -8.66 -10.18 10.98
CA LYS A 322 -9.78 -9.24 10.83
C LYS A 322 -10.02 -8.88 9.36
N GLY A 323 -8.96 -8.88 8.57
CA GLY A 323 -9.05 -8.54 7.16
C GLY A 323 -7.72 -8.48 6.45
N MET A 324 -7.77 -7.83 5.29
CA MET A 324 -6.63 -7.60 4.40
C MET A 324 -6.49 -6.12 4.09
N LEU A 325 -5.26 -5.61 4.19
CA LEU A 325 -4.83 -4.29 3.73
C LEU A 325 -3.82 -4.49 2.59
N ASN A 326 -4.27 -4.39 1.35
CA ASN A 326 -3.41 -4.55 0.19
C ASN A 326 -2.57 -3.29 -0.02
N THR A 327 -1.25 -3.40 -0.05
CA THR A 327 -0.33 -2.27 -0.05
C THR A 327 0.22 -1.97 -1.43
N ASN A 328 0.39 -0.69 -1.72
CA ASN A 328 0.97 -0.16 -2.95
C ASN A 328 2.03 0.89 -2.59
N TRP A 329 3.29 0.45 -2.44
CA TRP A 329 4.41 1.28 -2.05
C TRP A 329 5.02 2.03 -3.24
N GLY A 330 5.69 3.13 -2.94
CA GLY A 330 6.34 4.01 -3.91
C GLY A 330 7.87 4.00 -3.88
N ASP A 331 8.49 2.98 -3.30
CA ASP A 331 9.93 2.91 -3.14
C ASP A 331 10.67 3.21 -4.44
N TYR A 332 11.77 3.91 -4.34
CA TYR A 332 12.62 4.34 -5.45
C TYR A 332 11.94 5.30 -6.45
N GLY A 333 11.23 6.30 -5.91
CA GLY A 333 10.69 7.41 -6.69
C GLY A 333 9.32 7.14 -7.31
N ASN A 334 8.67 6.06 -6.90
CA ASN A 334 7.31 5.69 -7.34
C ASN A 334 7.14 5.72 -8.88
N PRO A 335 8.01 5.01 -9.65
CA PRO A 335 7.99 5.10 -11.11
C PRO A 335 6.77 4.45 -11.74
N CYS A 336 6.15 3.45 -11.07
CA CYS A 336 4.92 2.80 -11.52
C CYS A 336 3.73 3.78 -11.43
N SER A 337 2.95 3.91 -12.48
CA SER A 337 1.69 4.65 -12.38
C SER A 337 0.65 3.84 -11.62
N LEU A 338 -0.31 4.53 -11.00
CA LEU A 338 -1.36 3.88 -10.21
C LEU A 338 -2.21 2.94 -11.08
N GLU A 339 -2.47 3.34 -12.33
CA GLU A 339 -3.21 2.57 -13.33
C GLU A 339 -2.57 1.21 -13.60
N LEU A 340 -1.25 1.13 -13.56
CA LEU A 340 -0.48 -0.10 -13.77
C LEU A 340 -0.38 -0.98 -12.51
N ALA A 341 -0.91 -0.53 -11.36
CA ALA A 341 -1.02 -1.29 -10.11
C ALA A 341 -2.44 -1.79 -9.83
N MET A 342 -3.39 -1.54 -10.75
CA MET A 342 -4.80 -1.86 -10.54
C MET A 342 -5.10 -3.36 -10.58
N HIS A 343 -4.30 -4.17 -11.27
CA HIS A 343 -4.48 -5.64 -11.27
C HIS A 343 -4.35 -6.19 -9.84
N GLY A 344 -3.30 -5.81 -9.11
CA GLY A 344 -3.09 -6.23 -7.73
C GLY A 344 -4.17 -5.69 -6.79
N LEU A 345 -4.65 -4.44 -7.00
CA LEU A 345 -5.78 -3.90 -6.24
C LEU A 345 -7.02 -4.80 -6.40
N VAL A 346 -7.42 -5.12 -7.64
CA VAL A 346 -8.62 -5.91 -7.92
C VAL A 346 -8.48 -7.34 -7.42
N LEU A 347 -7.30 -7.94 -7.56
CA LEU A 347 -7.05 -9.28 -7.01
C LEU A 347 -7.17 -9.29 -5.48
N GLY A 348 -6.61 -8.29 -4.79
CA GLY A 348 -6.74 -8.13 -3.34
C GLY A 348 -8.19 -7.91 -2.90
N ALA A 349 -8.94 -7.09 -3.63
CA ALA A 349 -10.37 -6.90 -3.40
C ALA A 349 -11.15 -8.21 -3.55
N SER A 350 -10.90 -8.96 -4.62
CA SER A 350 -11.55 -10.26 -4.89
C SER A 350 -11.20 -11.29 -3.82
N LYS A 351 -9.90 -11.43 -3.47
CA LYS A 351 -9.43 -12.37 -2.43
C LYS A 351 -9.98 -12.02 -1.05
N SER A 352 -10.11 -10.74 -0.73
CA SER A 352 -10.68 -10.30 0.54
C SER A 352 -12.20 -10.48 0.62
N TRP A 353 -12.88 -10.55 -0.52
CA TRP A 353 -14.30 -10.85 -0.60
C TRP A 353 -14.58 -12.35 -0.58
N ASN A 354 -13.82 -13.14 -1.36
CA ASN A 354 -14.02 -14.58 -1.49
C ASN A 354 -12.70 -15.34 -1.25
N ALA A 355 -12.70 -16.22 -0.26
CA ALA A 355 -11.56 -17.06 0.10
C ALA A 355 -11.08 -17.96 -1.06
N GLU A 356 -12.00 -18.40 -1.92
CA GLU A 356 -11.72 -19.28 -3.06
C GLU A 356 -11.17 -18.54 -4.29
N THR A 357 -10.98 -17.22 -4.21
CA THR A 357 -10.39 -16.44 -5.31
C THR A 357 -8.99 -16.96 -5.66
N ASP A 358 -8.78 -17.22 -6.93
CA ASP A 358 -7.49 -17.52 -7.54
C ASP A 358 -7.28 -16.64 -8.79
N ARG A 359 -6.05 -16.54 -9.26
CA ARG A 359 -5.71 -15.89 -10.52
C ARG A 359 -5.79 -16.91 -11.65
N ASP A 360 -6.98 -17.34 -11.97
CA ASP A 360 -7.29 -18.25 -13.08
C ASP A 360 -7.58 -17.47 -14.39
N GLU A 361 -7.91 -18.23 -15.43
CA GLU A 361 -8.29 -17.66 -16.73
C GLU A 361 -9.55 -16.79 -16.61
N TYR A 362 -10.51 -17.20 -15.81
CA TYR A 362 -11.74 -16.43 -15.58
C TYR A 362 -11.48 -15.09 -14.91
N PHE A 363 -10.60 -15.03 -13.92
CA PHE A 363 -10.18 -13.76 -13.30
C PHE A 363 -9.50 -12.86 -14.33
N THR A 364 -8.59 -13.41 -15.14
CA THR A 364 -7.87 -12.68 -16.19
C THR A 364 -8.81 -12.08 -17.23
N GLU A 365 -9.76 -12.87 -17.74
CA GLU A 365 -10.78 -12.38 -18.68
C GLU A 365 -11.67 -11.31 -18.05
N SER A 366 -12.08 -11.51 -16.78
CA SER A 366 -12.93 -10.57 -16.07
C SER A 366 -12.25 -9.22 -15.87
N ILE A 367 -10.99 -9.18 -15.46
CA ILE A 367 -10.27 -7.93 -15.24
C ILE A 367 -9.93 -7.22 -16.56
N ASN A 368 -9.59 -7.97 -17.60
CA ASN A 368 -9.44 -7.43 -18.94
C ASN A 368 -10.71 -6.71 -19.41
N TYR A 369 -11.86 -7.35 -19.26
CA TYR A 369 -13.14 -6.80 -19.68
C TYR A 369 -13.64 -5.65 -18.79
N LEU A 370 -13.61 -5.83 -17.47
CA LEU A 370 -14.23 -4.90 -16.52
C LEU A 370 -13.36 -3.67 -16.24
N LEU A 371 -12.05 -3.87 -16.10
CA LEU A 371 -11.12 -2.80 -15.73
C LEU A 371 -10.49 -2.16 -16.97
N TYR A 372 -9.78 -2.97 -17.76
CA TYR A 372 -8.94 -2.45 -18.84
C TYR A 372 -9.70 -2.21 -20.14
N LYS A 373 -10.90 -2.76 -20.30
CA LYS A 373 -11.69 -2.70 -21.54
C LYS A 373 -10.90 -3.16 -22.77
N ASN A 374 -10.02 -4.12 -22.57
CA ASN A 374 -9.15 -4.69 -23.60
C ASN A 374 -8.82 -6.14 -23.27
N ASP A 375 -9.00 -7.05 -24.21
CA ASP A 375 -8.88 -8.50 -23.99
C ASP A 375 -7.45 -8.97 -23.73
N GLU A 376 -6.44 -8.15 -24.03
CA GLU A 376 -5.01 -8.51 -23.97
C GLU A 376 -4.21 -7.73 -22.93
N ALA A 377 -4.83 -6.80 -22.17
CA ALA A 377 -4.12 -5.89 -21.26
C ALA A 377 -3.26 -6.63 -20.23
N VAL A 378 -3.80 -7.67 -19.58
CA VAL A 378 -3.05 -8.46 -18.58
C VAL A 378 -1.89 -9.21 -19.23
N THR A 379 -2.02 -9.63 -20.50
CA THR A 379 -0.92 -10.22 -21.26
C THR A 379 0.24 -9.24 -21.42
N TYR A 380 -0.05 -8.00 -21.84
CA TYR A 380 1.00 -6.98 -21.97
C TYR A 380 1.64 -6.60 -20.64
N LEU A 381 0.85 -6.48 -19.57
CA LEU A 381 1.38 -6.27 -18.23
C LEU A 381 2.33 -7.40 -17.80
N THR A 382 1.96 -8.65 -18.06
CA THR A 382 2.78 -9.83 -17.74
C THR A 382 4.10 -9.83 -18.54
N LEU A 383 4.06 -9.53 -19.83
CA LEU A 383 5.26 -9.45 -20.67
C LEU A 383 6.20 -8.32 -20.22
N LEU A 384 5.66 -7.17 -19.81
CA LEU A 384 6.46 -6.08 -19.25
C LEU A 384 7.04 -6.44 -17.88
N ASP A 385 6.28 -7.14 -17.02
CA ASP A 385 6.80 -7.66 -15.73
C ASP A 385 7.97 -8.62 -15.94
N GLU A 386 7.88 -9.53 -16.91
CA GLU A 386 8.98 -10.44 -17.29
C GLU A 386 10.23 -9.67 -17.77
N ALA A 387 10.05 -8.62 -18.56
CA ALA A 387 11.15 -7.76 -18.97
C ALA A 387 11.80 -7.07 -17.77
N HIS A 388 11.04 -6.52 -16.86
CA HIS A 388 11.50 -5.89 -15.64
C HIS A 388 12.20 -6.84 -14.67
N SER A 389 11.89 -8.13 -14.69
CA SER A 389 12.58 -9.12 -13.86
C SER A 389 14.08 -9.24 -14.22
N LYS A 390 14.46 -8.89 -15.45
CA LYS A 390 15.85 -8.90 -15.93
C LYS A 390 16.55 -7.55 -15.78
N LEU A 391 15.82 -6.46 -15.92
CA LEU A 391 16.31 -5.09 -15.78
C LEU A 391 15.45 -4.32 -14.80
N SER A 392 15.76 -4.42 -13.50
CA SER A 392 14.98 -3.72 -12.47
C SER A 392 15.21 -2.20 -12.53
N TRP A 393 14.19 -1.44 -12.13
CA TRP A 393 14.29 0.01 -11.99
C TRP A 393 15.44 0.43 -11.06
N ASN A 394 15.67 -0.32 -9.98
CA ASN A 394 16.78 -0.05 -9.07
C ASN A 394 18.12 -0.11 -9.80
N MET A 395 18.35 -1.16 -10.58
CA MET A 395 19.56 -1.31 -11.36
C MET A 395 19.74 -0.15 -12.33
N LEU A 396 18.69 0.21 -13.07
CA LEU A 396 18.73 1.33 -14.02
C LEU A 396 18.99 2.66 -13.31
N SER A 397 18.34 2.90 -12.17
CA SER A 397 18.54 4.14 -11.41
C SER A 397 19.95 4.27 -10.83
N TYR A 398 20.58 3.17 -10.39
CA TYR A 398 21.98 3.18 -9.97
C TYR A 398 22.94 3.39 -11.13
N CYS A 399 22.71 2.74 -12.29
CA CYS A 399 23.50 2.98 -13.49
C CYS A 399 23.46 4.46 -13.88
N TYR A 400 22.26 5.05 -13.88
CA TYR A 400 22.07 6.47 -14.18
C TYR A 400 22.79 7.37 -13.17
N SER A 401 22.64 7.09 -11.87
CA SER A 401 23.32 7.84 -10.81
C SER A 401 24.83 7.77 -10.93
N ASN A 402 25.41 6.60 -11.25
CA ASN A 402 26.83 6.46 -11.49
C ASN A 402 27.34 7.24 -12.71
N CYS A 403 26.48 7.60 -13.66
CA CYS A 403 26.85 8.46 -14.78
C CYS A 403 26.90 9.94 -14.39
N ILE A 404 26.10 10.37 -13.42
CA ILE A 404 25.90 11.79 -13.10
C ILE A 404 26.74 12.23 -11.89
N TYR A 405 26.80 11.39 -10.84
CA TYR A 405 27.42 11.77 -9.57
C TYR A 405 28.87 11.31 -9.45
N GLU A 406 29.67 12.04 -8.69
CA GLU A 406 31.06 11.67 -8.41
C GLU A 406 31.17 10.41 -7.55
N LYS A 407 30.30 10.30 -6.54
CA LYS A 407 30.19 9.08 -5.69
C LYS A 407 29.59 7.96 -6.54
N LYS A 408 30.31 6.85 -6.65
CA LYS A 408 29.87 5.67 -7.40
C LYS A 408 29.28 4.62 -6.47
N PHE A 409 28.15 4.10 -6.88
CA PHE A 409 27.54 2.96 -6.20
C PHE A 409 28.10 1.65 -6.74
N GLU A 410 28.38 0.71 -5.85
CA GLU A 410 28.70 -0.65 -6.25
C GLU A 410 27.45 -1.34 -6.75
N ILE A 411 27.43 -1.66 -8.03
CA ILE A 411 26.31 -2.34 -8.68
C ILE A 411 26.82 -3.47 -9.56
N LYS A 412 26.07 -4.54 -9.60
CA LYS A 412 26.26 -5.56 -10.63
C LYS A 412 25.53 -5.12 -11.88
N TYR A 413 26.29 -4.70 -12.88
CA TYR A 413 25.71 -4.35 -14.18
C TYR A 413 25.05 -5.56 -14.84
N PRO A 414 23.93 -5.36 -15.55
CA PRO A 414 23.29 -6.43 -16.29
C PRO A 414 24.19 -6.93 -17.42
N ALA A 415 24.06 -8.19 -17.78
CA ALA A 415 24.75 -8.71 -18.96
C ALA A 415 24.21 -8.02 -20.22
N LYS A 416 25.12 -7.78 -21.18
CA LYS A 416 24.75 -7.12 -22.45
C LYS A 416 23.63 -7.89 -23.18
N GLU A 417 23.66 -9.20 -23.11
CA GLU A 417 22.67 -10.09 -23.69
C GLU A 417 21.29 -9.89 -23.08
N ASP A 418 21.21 -9.71 -21.74
CA ASP A 418 19.95 -9.42 -21.04
C ASP A 418 19.39 -8.06 -21.46
N VAL A 419 20.24 -7.03 -21.53
CA VAL A 419 19.83 -5.69 -21.99
C VAL A 419 19.26 -5.74 -23.41
N LEU A 420 19.97 -6.40 -24.33
CA LEU A 420 19.53 -6.54 -25.73
C LEU A 420 18.23 -7.37 -25.86
N SER A 421 18.10 -8.42 -25.06
CA SER A 421 16.89 -9.25 -25.00
C SER A 421 15.68 -8.45 -24.53
N VAL A 422 15.83 -7.71 -23.40
CA VAL A 422 14.77 -6.87 -22.86
C VAL A 422 14.36 -5.79 -23.85
N GLN A 423 15.34 -5.09 -24.44
CA GLN A 423 15.08 -4.07 -25.45
C GLN A 423 14.30 -4.61 -26.65
N SER A 424 14.68 -5.81 -27.15
CA SER A 424 13.99 -6.47 -28.27
C SER A 424 12.55 -6.84 -27.90
N ASN A 425 12.34 -7.39 -26.70
CA ASN A 425 11.04 -7.76 -26.21
C ASN A 425 10.12 -6.55 -26.04
N CYS A 426 10.61 -5.48 -25.40
CA CYS A 426 9.84 -4.25 -25.24
C CYS A 426 9.47 -3.61 -26.56
N LYS A 427 10.38 -3.60 -27.56
CA LYS A 427 10.04 -3.13 -28.92
C LYS A 427 8.94 -3.96 -29.58
N GLY A 428 8.95 -5.27 -29.37
CA GLY A 428 7.88 -6.18 -29.85
C GLY A 428 6.53 -5.88 -29.20
N ILE A 429 6.53 -5.72 -27.86
CA ILE A 429 5.33 -5.37 -27.08
C ILE A 429 4.78 -4.02 -27.54
N MET A 430 5.64 -2.99 -27.65
CA MET A 430 5.25 -1.65 -28.10
C MET A 430 4.61 -1.64 -29.48
N LYS A 431 5.16 -2.41 -30.42
CA LYS A 431 4.58 -2.54 -31.75
C LYS A 431 3.17 -3.12 -31.72
N ASN A 432 2.91 -4.08 -30.84
CA ASN A 432 1.60 -4.68 -30.67
C ASN A 432 0.64 -3.71 -29.95
N LEU A 433 1.06 -3.08 -28.86
CA LEU A 433 0.26 -2.11 -28.09
C LEU A 433 -0.30 -0.98 -28.97
N ILE A 434 0.52 -0.45 -29.88
CA ILE A 434 0.11 0.65 -30.78
C ILE A 434 -0.97 0.20 -31.77
N ASN A 435 -0.99 -1.08 -32.14
CA ASN A 435 -1.92 -1.61 -33.14
C ASN A 435 -3.21 -2.19 -32.56
N VAL A 436 -3.31 -2.32 -31.24
CA VAL A 436 -4.50 -2.82 -30.55
C VAL A 436 -5.48 -1.66 -30.33
N GLN A 437 -6.76 -1.88 -30.61
CA GLN A 437 -7.80 -0.91 -30.29
C GLN A 437 -8.15 -0.99 -28.81
N TRP A 438 -8.08 0.15 -28.13
CA TRP A 438 -8.41 0.29 -26.71
C TRP A 438 -9.70 1.09 -26.56
N GLU A 439 -10.57 0.66 -25.64
CA GLU A 439 -11.71 1.48 -25.19
C GLU A 439 -11.34 2.46 -24.07
N CYS A 440 -10.15 2.28 -23.48
CA CYS A 440 -9.58 3.13 -22.44
C CYS A 440 -8.15 3.51 -22.82
N ASP A 441 -8.00 4.68 -23.45
CA ASP A 441 -6.72 5.19 -23.94
C ASP A 441 -5.70 5.44 -22.81
N GLU A 442 -6.18 5.68 -21.58
CA GLU A 442 -5.34 5.96 -20.43
C GLU A 442 -4.46 4.76 -20.05
N TYR A 443 -5.02 3.54 -20.02
CA TYR A 443 -4.23 2.33 -19.77
C TYR A 443 -3.26 2.02 -20.92
N GLN A 444 -3.68 2.23 -22.15
CA GLN A 444 -2.80 2.08 -23.30
C GLN A 444 -1.60 3.03 -23.20
N LEU A 445 -1.85 4.29 -22.85
CA LEU A 445 -0.79 5.30 -22.69
C LEU A 445 0.20 4.88 -21.61
N CYS A 446 -0.28 4.49 -20.43
CA CYS A 446 0.57 4.06 -19.31
C CYS A 446 1.45 2.85 -19.69
N LEU A 447 0.90 1.85 -20.39
CA LEU A 447 1.66 0.69 -20.85
C LEU A 447 2.70 1.08 -21.91
N CYS A 448 2.35 1.99 -22.81
CA CYS A 448 3.27 2.52 -23.81
C CYS A 448 4.42 3.31 -23.17
N GLU A 449 4.13 4.15 -22.17
CA GLU A 449 5.15 4.89 -21.42
C GLU A 449 6.10 3.94 -20.69
N ALA A 450 5.58 2.94 -19.98
CA ALA A 450 6.38 1.94 -19.31
C ALA A 450 7.28 1.16 -20.29
N GLY A 451 6.74 0.71 -21.42
CA GLY A 451 7.49 0.03 -22.47
C GLY A 451 8.57 0.91 -23.09
N THR A 452 8.27 2.18 -23.37
CA THR A 452 9.22 3.15 -23.93
C THR A 452 10.35 3.45 -22.97
N THR A 453 10.06 3.62 -21.68
CA THR A 453 11.07 3.88 -20.65
C THR A 453 12.03 2.70 -20.47
N THR A 454 11.57 1.48 -20.76
CA THR A 454 12.40 0.25 -20.67
C THR A 454 13.30 0.07 -21.89
N ILE A 455 12.97 0.64 -23.05
CA ILE A 455 13.77 0.57 -24.29
C ILE A 455 14.99 1.48 -24.23
#